data_9fa169ce960bcf30dea96d593b9cc7fb
#
_entry.id   9fa169ce960bcf30dea96d593b9cc7fb
#
_cell.length_a   1.000
_cell.length_b   1.000
_cell.length_c   1.000
_cell.angle_alpha   90.00
_cell.angle_beta   90.00
_cell.angle_gamma   90.00
#
_symmetry.space_group_name_H-M   'P 1'
#
loop_
_entity.id
_entity.type
_entity.pdbx_description
1 polymer ?
#
loop_
_entity_poly.entity_id
_entity_poly.type
_entity_poly.pdbx_seq_one_letter_code
_entity_poly.pdbx_strand_id
1 'polypeptide(L)'
;MLLTELLPADRIRLPLRATDKSGVLKELVDFLVERSGGNPAEILTAVREREAVLSTGIGFGIAIPHAKSPSVATLSLVAGVSSQPVPFEAIDGEPVRL
;
A
#
# COMPACT_ATOMS: atom_id res chain seq x y z
N MET A 1 2.80 -17.75 11.16
CA MET A 1 1.74 -16.81 10.70
C MET A 1 1.59 -16.98 9.19
N LEU A 2 0.38 -17.25 8.74
CA LEU A 2 0.10 -17.41 7.31
C LEU A 2 -0.38 -16.10 6.71
N LEU A 3 -0.03 -15.86 5.46
CA LEU A 3 -0.48 -14.65 4.73
C LEU A 3 -2.01 -14.55 4.71
N THR A 4 -2.70 -15.70 4.59
CA THR A 4 -4.16 -15.74 4.60
C THR A 4 -4.77 -15.26 5.91
N GLU A 5 -4.04 -15.32 7.01
CA GLU A 5 -4.48 -14.78 8.30
C GLU A 5 -4.39 -13.24 8.33
N LEU A 6 -3.41 -12.67 7.60
CA LEU A 6 -3.19 -11.23 7.51
C LEU A 6 -4.06 -10.57 6.44
N LEU A 7 -4.48 -11.31 5.41
CA LEU A 7 -5.22 -10.80 4.26
C LEU A 7 -6.53 -11.53 4.01
N PRO A 8 -7.49 -11.50 4.96
CA PRO A 8 -8.84 -11.96 4.64
C PRO A 8 -9.49 -11.02 3.61
N ALA A 9 -10.60 -11.45 3.02
CA ALA A 9 -11.25 -10.72 1.92
C ALA A 9 -11.60 -9.27 2.26
N ASP A 10 -11.91 -8.96 3.50
CA ASP A 10 -12.25 -7.60 3.92
C ASP A 10 -11.04 -6.66 4.02
N ARG A 11 -9.83 -7.18 3.82
CA ARG A 11 -8.59 -6.40 3.73
C ARG A 11 -8.06 -6.30 2.31
N ILE A 12 -8.87 -6.65 1.33
CA ILE A 12 -8.54 -6.56 -0.09
C ILE A 12 -9.55 -5.63 -0.76
N ARG A 13 -9.05 -4.58 -1.39
CA ARG A 13 -9.90 -3.60 -2.09
C ARG A 13 -9.80 -3.78 -3.60
N LEU A 14 -10.94 -3.97 -4.25
CA LEU A 14 -11.06 -4.15 -5.70
C LEU A 14 -12.19 -3.27 -6.23
N PRO A 15 -11.93 -2.34 -7.14
CA PRO A 15 -10.63 -1.81 -7.55
C PRO A 15 -10.19 -0.62 -6.68
N LEU A 16 -8.90 -0.32 -6.68
CA LEU A 16 -8.40 0.96 -6.20
C LEU A 16 -8.82 2.03 -7.22
N ARG A 17 -9.19 3.21 -6.75
CA ARG A 17 -9.69 4.28 -7.61
C ARG A 17 -8.63 5.28 -8.03
N ALA A 18 -7.60 5.46 -7.21
CA ALA A 18 -6.53 6.40 -7.51
C ALA A 18 -5.76 5.97 -8.76
N THR A 19 -5.29 6.96 -9.51
CA THR A 19 -4.62 6.73 -10.80
C THR A 19 -3.15 7.11 -10.77
N ASP A 20 -2.66 7.66 -9.65
CA ASP A 20 -1.25 8.00 -9.48
C ASP A 20 -0.70 7.39 -8.19
N LYS A 21 0.62 7.37 -8.07
CA LYS A 21 1.32 6.77 -6.94
C LYS A 21 0.90 7.40 -5.61
N SER A 22 0.87 8.72 -5.54
CA SER A 22 0.52 9.43 -4.31
C SER A 22 -0.90 9.11 -3.85
N GLY A 23 -1.84 9.11 -4.78
CA GLY A 23 -3.24 8.79 -4.49
C GLY A 23 -3.42 7.34 -4.06
N VAL A 24 -2.71 6.40 -4.69
CA VAL A 24 -2.76 4.99 -4.32
C VAL A 24 -2.23 4.77 -2.90
N LEU A 25 -1.11 5.40 -2.55
CA LEU A 25 -0.57 5.30 -1.20
C LEU A 25 -1.57 5.82 -0.17
N LYS A 26 -2.20 6.96 -0.45
CA LYS A 26 -3.21 7.52 0.44
C LYS A 26 -4.43 6.61 0.57
N GLU A 27 -4.93 6.09 -0.54
CA GLU A 27 -6.09 5.21 -0.55
C GLU A 27 -5.82 3.94 0.25
N LEU A 28 -4.65 3.33 0.09
CA LEU A 28 -4.26 2.14 0.83
C LEU A 28 -4.10 2.42 2.33
N VAL A 29 -3.49 3.56 2.70
CA VAL A 29 -3.35 3.92 4.11
C VAL A 29 -4.70 4.16 4.75
N ASP A 30 -5.60 4.88 4.08
CA ASP A 30 -6.95 5.12 4.59
C ASP A 30 -7.70 3.80 4.79
N PHE A 31 -7.55 2.86 3.85
CA PHE A 31 -8.14 1.54 3.96
C PHE A 31 -7.56 0.73 5.13
N LEU A 32 -6.23 0.77 5.30
CA LEU A 32 -5.57 0.12 6.41
C LEU A 32 -6.09 0.64 7.76
N VAL A 33 -6.22 1.96 7.89
CA VAL A 33 -6.72 2.59 9.12
C VAL A 33 -8.16 2.20 9.41
N GLU A 34 -9.02 2.10 8.39
CA GLU A 34 -10.39 1.60 8.57
C GLU A 34 -10.41 0.22 9.22
N ARG A 35 -9.43 -0.64 8.88
CA ARG A 35 -9.42 -2.04 9.33
C ARG A 35 -8.63 -2.25 10.62
N SER A 36 -7.54 -1.50 10.81
CA SER A 36 -6.60 -1.75 11.89
C SER A 36 -6.49 -0.61 12.89
N GLY A 37 -7.03 0.57 12.56
CA GLY A 37 -6.84 1.77 13.37
C GLY A 37 -5.48 2.41 13.09
N GLY A 38 -5.11 3.38 13.91
CA GLY A 38 -3.88 4.13 13.76
C GLY A 38 -4.13 5.54 13.26
N ASN A 39 -3.09 6.32 13.16
CA ASN A 39 -3.14 7.70 12.69
C ASN A 39 -2.83 7.74 11.18
N PRO A 40 -3.82 8.06 10.32
CA PRO A 40 -3.59 8.01 8.88
C PRO A 40 -2.51 8.98 8.40
N ALA A 41 -2.43 10.18 8.96
CA ALA A 41 -1.40 11.15 8.56
C ALA A 41 0.00 10.67 8.92
N GLU A 42 0.18 10.11 10.10
CA GLU A 42 1.46 9.57 10.56
C GLU A 42 1.89 8.38 9.71
N ILE A 43 0.98 7.45 9.47
CA ILE A 43 1.27 6.26 8.66
C ILE A 43 1.60 6.66 7.22
N LEU A 44 0.82 7.57 6.64
CA LEU A 44 1.06 8.03 5.27
C LEU A 44 2.43 8.72 5.13
N THR A 45 2.79 9.55 6.11
CA THR A 45 4.10 10.21 6.13
C THR A 45 5.22 9.16 6.16
N ALA A 46 5.11 8.16 7.04
CA ALA A 46 6.11 7.10 7.15
C ALA A 46 6.24 6.30 5.85
N VAL A 47 5.12 5.98 5.21
CA VAL A 47 5.12 5.25 3.94
C VAL A 47 5.77 6.07 2.83
N ARG A 48 5.43 7.36 2.76
CA ARG A 48 6.01 8.26 1.74
C ARG A 48 7.49 8.45 1.93
N GLU A 49 7.95 8.59 3.16
CA GLU A 49 9.39 8.70 3.47
C GLU A 49 10.15 7.45 3.04
N ARG A 50 9.60 6.27 3.30
CA ARG A 50 10.22 5.01 2.85
C ARG A 50 10.25 4.91 1.32
N GLU A 51 9.16 5.27 0.66
CA GLU A 51 9.05 5.25 -0.80
C GLU A 51 10.03 6.22 -1.47
N ALA A 52 10.30 7.35 -0.84
CA ALA A 52 11.22 8.36 -1.36
C ALA A 52 12.67 7.87 -1.40
N VAL A 53 13.04 6.91 -0.56
CA VAL A 53 14.39 6.33 -0.55
C VAL A 53 14.60 5.45 -1.79
N LEU A 54 13.66 4.55 -2.04
CA LEU A 54 13.68 3.65 -3.19
C LEU A 54 12.27 3.10 -3.38
N SER A 55 11.78 3.07 -4.61
CA SER A 55 10.45 2.56 -4.90
C SER A 55 10.28 1.12 -4.39
N THR A 56 9.12 0.83 -3.83
CA THR A 56 8.74 -0.54 -3.44
C THR A 56 8.10 -1.31 -4.59
N GLY A 57 8.04 -0.74 -5.78
CA GLY A 57 7.65 -1.45 -7.00
C GLY A 57 8.73 -2.47 -7.37
N ILE A 58 8.42 -3.75 -7.19
CA ILE A 58 9.41 -4.84 -7.34
C ILE A 58 9.42 -5.48 -8.72
N GLY A 59 8.61 -4.99 -9.64
CA GLY A 59 8.42 -5.58 -10.95
C GLY A 59 7.19 -6.46 -11.01
N PHE A 60 6.90 -7.00 -12.20
CA PHE A 60 5.73 -7.85 -12.44
C PHE A 60 4.40 -7.18 -12.12
N GLY A 61 4.35 -5.85 -12.16
CA GLY A 61 3.14 -5.11 -11.84
C GLY A 61 2.81 -5.05 -10.35
N ILE A 62 3.76 -5.34 -9.47
CA ILE A 62 3.57 -5.43 -8.02
C ILE A 62 4.38 -4.36 -7.30
N ALA A 63 3.78 -3.74 -6.28
CA ALA A 63 4.48 -2.85 -5.34
C ALA A 63 4.11 -3.26 -3.92
N ILE A 64 5.04 -3.06 -2.98
CA ILE A 64 4.86 -3.41 -1.57
C ILE A 64 5.21 -2.19 -0.70
N PRO A 65 4.38 -1.13 -0.72
CA PRO A 65 4.59 0.01 0.18
C PRO A 65 4.53 -0.46 1.63
N HIS A 66 5.49 -0.01 2.44
CA HIS A 66 5.53 -0.42 3.83
C HIS A 66 6.22 0.64 4.67
N ALA A 67 5.98 0.59 5.97
CA ALA A 67 6.63 1.48 6.93
C ALA A 67 6.45 0.93 8.33
N LYS A 68 7.20 1.51 9.28
CA LYS A 68 6.98 1.31 10.71
C LYS A 68 6.34 2.58 11.26
N SER A 69 5.32 2.42 12.10
CA SER A 69 4.66 3.53 12.75
C SER A 69 4.30 3.16 14.19
N PRO A 70 4.60 4.02 15.17
CA PRO A 70 4.21 3.75 16.56
C PRO A 70 2.69 3.75 16.76
N SER A 71 1.91 4.29 15.83
CA SER A 71 0.45 4.26 15.92
C SER A 71 -0.16 2.91 15.57
N VAL A 72 0.66 1.95 15.08
CA VAL A 72 0.21 0.59 14.74
C VAL A 72 0.95 -0.41 15.62
N ALA A 73 0.21 -1.09 16.50
CA ALA A 73 0.79 -1.96 17.52
C ALA A 73 1.23 -3.33 16.99
N THR A 74 0.58 -3.82 15.95
CA THR A 74 0.86 -5.15 15.39
C THR A 74 1.02 -5.07 13.87
N LEU A 75 1.67 -6.08 13.29
CA LEU A 75 1.78 -6.19 11.84
C LEU A 75 0.39 -6.18 11.22
N SER A 76 0.16 -5.26 10.30
CA SER A 76 -1.12 -5.09 9.61
C SER A 76 -0.89 -4.98 8.11
N LEU A 77 -1.76 -5.60 7.34
CA LEU A 77 -1.62 -5.71 5.90
C LEU A 77 -2.96 -5.48 5.21
N VAL A 78 -2.94 -4.74 4.12
CA VAL A 78 -4.06 -4.64 3.18
C VAL A 78 -3.52 -4.77 1.78
N ALA A 79 -4.37 -5.15 0.84
CA ALA A 79 -4.00 -5.23 -0.57
C ALA A 79 -5.04 -4.51 -1.43
N GLY A 80 -4.63 -4.07 -2.61
CA GLY A 80 -5.52 -3.46 -3.57
C GLY A 80 -5.06 -3.74 -4.99
N VAL A 81 -6.01 -3.81 -5.90
CA VAL A 81 -5.73 -3.94 -7.33
C VAL A 81 -6.33 -2.74 -8.03
N SER A 82 -5.52 -2.02 -8.78
CA SER A 82 -5.98 -0.85 -9.52
C SER A 82 -6.75 -1.24 -10.76
N SER A 83 -7.80 -0.47 -11.11
CA SER A 83 -8.52 -0.66 -12.36
C SER A 83 -7.67 -0.31 -13.57
N GLN A 84 -6.70 0.60 -13.39
CA GLN A 84 -5.75 1.02 -14.41
C GLN A 84 -4.32 0.83 -13.89
N PRO A 85 -3.34 0.49 -14.74
CA PRO A 85 -1.94 0.46 -14.32
C PRO A 85 -1.50 1.83 -13.80
N VAL A 86 -0.73 1.83 -12.72
CA VAL A 86 -0.28 3.06 -12.03
C VAL A 86 1.22 3.21 -12.17
N PRO A 87 1.72 4.36 -12.67
CA PRO A 87 3.15 4.63 -12.66
C PRO A 87 3.66 4.67 -11.21
N PHE A 88 4.64 3.85 -10.88
CA PHE A 88 5.10 3.69 -9.50
C PHE A 88 6.62 3.81 -9.38
N GLU A 89 7.30 4.13 -10.47
CA GLU A 89 8.76 4.19 -10.51
C GLU A 89 9.37 2.84 -10.08
N ALA A 90 8.72 1.75 -10.48
CA ALA A 90 9.16 0.40 -10.16
C ALA A 90 10.56 0.11 -10.73
N ILE A 91 11.26 -0.84 -10.14
CA ILE A 91 12.63 -1.15 -10.54
C ILE A 91 12.74 -1.66 -11.98
N ASP A 92 11.67 -2.21 -12.56
CA ASP A 92 11.62 -2.64 -13.96
C ASP A 92 11.09 -1.54 -14.90
N GLY A 93 10.72 -0.36 -14.38
CA GLY A 93 10.17 0.73 -15.16
C GLY A 93 8.72 0.55 -15.59
N GLU A 94 8.10 -0.57 -15.26
CA GLU A 94 6.73 -0.89 -15.68
C GLU A 94 5.69 -0.40 -14.67
N PRO A 95 4.44 -0.12 -15.11
CA PRO A 95 3.39 0.29 -14.19
C PRO A 95 2.95 -0.85 -13.26
N VAL A 96 2.28 -0.47 -12.17
CA VAL A 96 1.86 -1.38 -11.10
C VAL A 96 0.34 -1.48 -11.07
N ARG A 97 -0.19 -2.67 -10.78
CA ARG A 97 -1.63 -2.90 -10.55
C ARG A 97 -1.93 -3.47 -9.17
N LEU A 98 -0.96 -4.11 -8.54
CA LEU A 98 -1.16 -4.77 -7.25
C LEU A 98 -0.22 -4.20 -6.20
#